data_d079dcc212acc6a9bb4091461fe77387
#
_entry.id   d079dcc212acc6a9bb4091461fe77387
#
_cell.length_a   1.000
_cell.length_b   1.000
_cell.length_c   1.000
_cell.angle_alpha   90.00
_cell.angle_beta   90.00
_cell.angle_gamma   90.00
#
_symmetry.space_group_name_H-M   'P 1'
#
loop_
_entity.id
_entity.type
_entity.pdbx_description
1 polymer ?
#
loop_
_entity_poly.entity_id
_entity_poly.type
_entity_poly.pdbx_seq_one_letter_code
_entity_poly.pdbx_strand_id
1 'polypeptide(L)'
;MSIKDSSFFEQPLSFVNKVEEGKHIVLFYEELEYAKMISFQFIKDGLVHQKDCSYLSEEEVELVKTEMSDIGIGVNKFTSNNHLHIYQVTSLTDYYHPREGTELIEDRKAKRKAAVDNTTTILRNPSKIRKSDRIVLRCVYNVDTEEQIKSNLRWEYDFRCKNLKHSGTTLVSSYPINDIISTISDSTGSYGKWMSTLLELYDGVIFARKFWKGVAFNLA
;
A
#
# COMPACT_ATOMS: atom_id res chain seq x y z
N MET A 1 -19.37 -2.32 37.94
CA MET A 1 -18.70 -1.51 36.95
C MET A 1 -18.25 -2.47 35.85
N SER A 2 -19.01 -2.57 34.74
CA SER A 2 -18.74 -3.53 33.66
C SER A 2 -17.64 -2.92 32.81
N ILE A 3 -16.47 -3.55 32.83
CA ILE A 3 -15.41 -3.29 31.85
C ILE A 3 -15.95 -3.81 30.53
N LYS A 4 -16.44 -2.92 29.69
CA LYS A 4 -16.67 -3.27 28.28
C LYS A 4 -15.32 -3.61 27.71
N ASP A 5 -15.10 -4.89 27.40
CA ASP A 5 -14.00 -5.36 26.56
C ASP A 5 -14.09 -4.65 25.20
N SER A 6 -13.50 -3.48 25.10
CA SER A 6 -13.10 -2.97 23.83
C SER A 6 -11.84 -3.77 23.47
N SER A 7 -12.02 -4.86 22.71
CA SER A 7 -10.88 -5.56 22.14
C SER A 7 -10.10 -4.53 21.30
N PHE A 8 -8.91 -4.17 21.76
CA PHE A 8 -8.00 -3.28 21.05
C PHE A 8 -7.65 -3.78 19.65
N PHE A 9 -7.95 -5.05 19.36
CA PHE A 9 -7.62 -5.73 18.14
C PHE A 9 -8.88 -6.08 17.36
N GLU A 10 -8.90 -5.72 16.10
CA GLU A 10 -9.96 -6.09 15.17
C GLU A 10 -9.47 -7.08 14.12
N GLN A 11 -10.40 -7.78 13.50
CA GLN A 11 -10.10 -8.57 12.31
C GLN A 11 -9.78 -7.62 11.13
N PRO A 12 -8.75 -7.90 10.30
CA PRO A 12 -8.33 -7.02 9.21
C PRO A 12 -9.44 -6.55 8.29
N LEU A 13 -10.34 -7.43 7.87
CA LEU A 13 -11.45 -7.08 6.98
C LEU A 13 -12.50 -6.19 7.66
N SER A 14 -12.74 -6.38 8.96
CA SER A 14 -13.63 -5.49 9.70
C SER A 14 -13.02 -4.12 9.92
N PHE A 15 -11.71 -4.09 10.18
CA PHE A 15 -10.98 -2.87 10.41
C PHE A 15 -10.99 -1.93 9.19
N VAL A 16 -10.70 -2.46 7.98
CA VAL A 16 -10.62 -1.62 6.77
C VAL A 16 -11.96 -0.98 6.39
N ASN A 17 -13.08 -1.56 6.80
CA ASN A 17 -14.41 -0.97 6.59
C ASN A 17 -14.69 0.21 7.54
N LYS A 18 -13.92 0.35 8.62
CA LYS A 18 -14.12 1.38 9.64
C LYS A 18 -13.02 2.45 9.64
N VAL A 19 -12.05 2.33 8.74
CA VAL A 19 -10.95 3.30 8.67
C VAL A 19 -11.51 4.68 8.37
N GLU A 20 -11.22 5.62 9.25
CA GLU A 20 -11.62 7.02 9.12
C GLU A 20 -10.92 7.71 7.95
N GLU A 21 -11.50 8.79 7.46
CA GLU A 21 -10.92 9.60 6.39
C GLU A 21 -9.60 10.24 6.81
N GLY A 22 -8.69 10.37 5.86
CA GLY A 22 -7.39 10.99 6.07
C GLY A 22 -6.36 10.15 6.82
N LYS A 23 -6.67 8.89 7.13
CA LYS A 23 -5.76 7.98 7.83
C LYS A 23 -4.80 7.30 6.88
N HIS A 24 -3.60 7.01 7.37
CA HIS A 24 -2.60 6.22 6.68
C HIS A 24 -2.39 4.90 7.41
N ILE A 25 -2.70 3.80 6.75
CA ILE A 25 -2.66 2.46 7.30
C ILE A 25 -1.56 1.65 6.63
N VAL A 26 -0.76 0.94 7.40
CA VAL A 26 0.18 -0.05 6.87
C VAL A 26 -0.40 -1.45 7.02
N LEU A 27 -0.32 -2.24 5.95
CA LEU A 27 -0.71 -3.64 5.90
C LEU A 27 0.53 -4.52 5.71
N PHE A 28 0.92 -5.24 6.75
CA PHE A 28 1.92 -6.28 6.68
C PHE A 28 1.28 -7.63 6.43
N TYR A 29 1.78 -8.40 5.47
CA TYR A 29 1.16 -9.65 5.09
C TYR A 29 2.18 -10.79 4.92
N GLU A 30 1.74 -12.02 5.24
CA GLU A 30 2.45 -13.26 4.91
C GLU A 30 1.97 -13.83 3.57
N GLU A 31 0.65 -13.80 3.31
CA GLU A 31 0.03 -14.32 2.08
C GLU A 31 -0.52 -13.18 1.24
N LEU A 32 -0.04 -13.10 -0.01
CA LEU A 32 -0.41 -12.07 -0.96
C LEU A 32 -1.91 -12.03 -1.25
N GLU A 33 -2.54 -13.19 -1.40
CA GLU A 33 -3.96 -13.30 -1.70
C GLU A 33 -4.83 -12.71 -0.59
N TYR A 34 -4.41 -12.88 0.66
CA TYR A 34 -5.13 -12.29 1.79
C TYR A 34 -4.94 -10.76 1.84
N ALA A 35 -3.75 -10.27 1.51
CA ALA A 35 -3.50 -8.83 1.38
C ALA A 35 -4.32 -8.19 0.26
N LYS A 36 -4.44 -8.86 -0.89
CA LYS A 36 -5.31 -8.44 -1.98
C LYS A 36 -6.76 -8.34 -1.52
N MET A 37 -7.27 -9.37 -0.84
CA MET A 37 -8.63 -9.39 -0.36
C MET A 37 -8.94 -8.22 0.61
N ILE A 38 -8.01 -7.93 1.53
CA ILE A 38 -8.14 -6.78 2.44
C ILE A 38 -8.15 -5.46 1.66
N SER A 39 -7.23 -5.32 0.71
CA SER A 39 -7.11 -4.13 -0.13
C SER A 39 -8.35 -3.92 -1.01
N PHE A 40 -8.86 -5.00 -1.61
CA PHE A 40 -10.07 -4.95 -2.42
C PHE A 40 -11.33 -4.67 -1.57
N GLN A 41 -11.38 -5.21 -0.34
CA GLN A 41 -12.47 -4.88 0.58
C GLN A 41 -12.48 -3.39 0.94
N PHE A 42 -11.31 -2.79 1.18
CA PHE A 42 -11.18 -1.35 1.41
C PHE A 42 -11.66 -0.52 0.22
N ILE A 43 -11.29 -0.90 -1.01
CA ILE A 43 -11.77 -0.27 -2.24
C ILE A 43 -13.28 -0.45 -2.40
N LYS A 44 -13.79 -1.68 -2.21
CA LYS A 44 -15.22 -2.01 -2.34
C LYS A 44 -16.06 -1.16 -1.39
N ASP A 45 -15.64 -1.05 -0.14
CA ASP A 45 -16.34 -0.23 0.85
C ASP A 45 -16.35 1.26 0.43
N GLY A 46 -15.23 1.78 -0.07
CA GLY A 46 -15.18 3.15 -0.61
C GLY A 46 -16.16 3.36 -1.75
N LEU A 47 -16.17 2.47 -2.73
CA LEU A 47 -17.06 2.56 -3.90
C LEU A 47 -18.54 2.46 -3.53
N VAL A 48 -18.90 1.65 -2.53
CA VAL A 48 -20.28 1.58 -2.00
C VAL A 48 -20.70 2.91 -1.37
N HIS A 49 -19.78 3.62 -0.74
CA HIS A 49 -20.01 4.93 -0.16
C HIS A 49 -19.76 6.09 -1.14
N GLN A 50 -19.74 5.82 -2.45
CA GLN A 50 -19.57 6.80 -3.52
C GLN A 50 -18.25 7.59 -3.43
N LYS A 51 -17.20 6.97 -2.89
CA LYS A 51 -15.87 7.55 -2.83
C LYS A 51 -15.10 7.27 -4.11
N ASP A 52 -14.25 8.20 -4.52
CA ASP A 52 -13.30 7.99 -5.60
C ASP A 52 -12.13 7.15 -5.08
N CYS A 53 -11.85 6.03 -5.74
CA CYS A 53 -10.88 5.05 -5.30
C CYS A 53 -9.78 4.85 -6.34
N SER A 54 -8.54 4.74 -5.90
CA SER A 54 -7.39 4.39 -6.73
C SER A 54 -6.67 3.16 -6.20
N TYR A 55 -6.37 2.23 -7.07
CA TYR A 55 -5.58 1.04 -6.77
C TYR A 55 -4.31 1.04 -7.62
N LEU A 56 -3.16 1.04 -6.96
CA LEU A 56 -1.85 1.05 -7.59
C LEU A 56 -1.11 -0.23 -7.24
N SER A 57 -0.68 -1.00 -8.24
CA SER A 57 0.10 -2.22 -8.06
C SER A 57 1.04 -2.45 -9.24
N GLU A 58 1.97 -3.40 -9.10
CA GLU A 58 2.84 -3.84 -10.19
C GLU A 58 2.15 -4.81 -11.15
N GLU A 59 0.98 -5.31 -10.77
CA GLU A 59 0.23 -6.27 -11.56
C GLU A 59 -0.42 -5.61 -12.78
N GLU A 60 -0.65 -6.41 -13.79
CA GLU A 60 -1.36 -5.97 -15.00
C GLU A 60 -2.78 -5.51 -14.65
N VAL A 61 -3.20 -4.39 -15.22
CA VAL A 61 -4.50 -3.77 -14.95
C VAL A 61 -5.66 -4.74 -15.20
N GLU A 62 -5.61 -5.54 -16.28
CA GLU A 62 -6.69 -6.47 -16.62
C GLU A 62 -6.77 -7.65 -15.66
N LEU A 63 -5.63 -8.11 -15.11
CA LEU A 63 -5.61 -9.12 -14.06
C LEU A 63 -6.31 -8.58 -12.80
N VAL A 64 -5.93 -7.39 -12.34
CA VAL A 64 -6.53 -6.75 -11.17
C VAL A 64 -8.03 -6.53 -11.35
N LYS A 65 -8.48 -6.10 -12.54
CA LYS A 65 -9.90 -5.95 -12.86
C LYS A 65 -10.66 -7.27 -12.74
N THR A 66 -10.08 -8.35 -13.24
CA THR A 66 -10.66 -9.69 -13.15
C THR A 66 -10.81 -10.12 -11.70
N GLU A 67 -9.74 -10.06 -10.93
CA GLU A 67 -9.73 -10.42 -9.50
C GLU A 67 -10.73 -9.59 -8.67
N MET A 68 -10.80 -8.29 -8.92
CA MET A 68 -11.79 -7.41 -8.28
C MET A 68 -13.24 -7.79 -8.65
N SER A 69 -13.46 -8.18 -9.91
CA SER A 69 -14.78 -8.59 -10.37
C SER A 69 -15.21 -9.91 -9.73
N ASP A 70 -14.29 -10.86 -9.55
CA ASP A 70 -14.53 -12.17 -8.93
C ASP A 70 -15.02 -12.05 -7.48
N ILE A 71 -14.61 -11.01 -6.77
CA ILE A 71 -15.11 -10.71 -5.41
C ILE A 71 -16.33 -9.78 -5.39
N GLY A 72 -16.93 -9.54 -6.55
CA GLY A 72 -18.18 -8.78 -6.68
C GLY A 72 -18.01 -7.26 -6.63
N ILE A 73 -16.89 -6.71 -7.08
CA ILE A 73 -16.75 -5.29 -7.37
C ILE A 73 -17.21 -5.06 -8.81
N GLY A 74 -18.17 -4.16 -9.01
CA GLY A 74 -18.67 -3.80 -10.33
C GLY A 74 -17.67 -2.93 -11.12
N VAL A 75 -16.50 -3.50 -11.46
CA VAL A 75 -15.35 -2.78 -12.02
C VAL A 75 -15.74 -1.93 -13.21
N ASN A 76 -16.41 -2.51 -14.20
CA ASN A 76 -16.82 -1.80 -15.43
C ASN A 76 -17.71 -0.57 -15.12
N LYS A 77 -18.63 -0.71 -14.18
CA LYS A 77 -19.49 0.40 -13.74
C LYS A 77 -18.69 1.52 -13.12
N PHE A 78 -17.80 1.18 -12.18
CA PHE A 78 -17.08 2.20 -11.44
C PHE A 78 -15.95 2.85 -12.23
N THR A 79 -15.31 2.11 -13.15
CA THR A 79 -14.32 2.71 -14.06
C THR A 79 -14.97 3.63 -15.10
N SER A 80 -16.11 3.24 -15.66
CA SER A 80 -16.82 4.11 -16.62
C SER A 80 -17.36 5.40 -16.00
N ASN A 81 -17.66 5.40 -14.71
CA ASN A 81 -18.11 6.57 -13.96
C ASN A 81 -16.98 7.36 -13.29
N ASN A 82 -15.72 6.99 -13.54
CA ASN A 82 -14.52 7.60 -12.95
C ASN A 82 -14.43 7.52 -11.40
N HIS A 83 -15.11 6.55 -10.79
CA HIS A 83 -14.99 6.30 -9.33
C HIS A 83 -13.92 5.26 -8.99
N LEU A 84 -13.47 4.46 -9.96
CA LEU A 84 -12.39 3.49 -9.78
C LEU A 84 -11.30 3.71 -10.80
N HIS A 85 -10.08 3.90 -10.30
CA HIS A 85 -8.88 4.01 -11.11
C HIS A 85 -7.89 2.90 -10.73
N ILE A 86 -7.44 2.12 -11.71
CA ILE A 86 -6.47 1.05 -11.52
C ILE A 86 -5.23 1.42 -12.33
N TYR A 87 -4.09 1.46 -11.64
CA TYR A 87 -2.81 1.83 -12.24
C TYR A 87 -1.81 0.71 -12.06
N GLN A 88 -1.20 0.31 -13.15
CA GLN A 88 0.02 -0.48 -13.10
C GLN A 88 1.18 0.47 -12.83
N VAL A 89 1.91 0.23 -11.75
CA VAL A 89 3.12 0.98 -11.39
C VAL A 89 4.33 0.09 -11.57
N THR A 90 5.38 0.62 -12.13
CA THR A 90 6.63 -0.14 -12.29
C THR A 90 7.32 -0.25 -10.93
N SER A 91 7.87 -1.43 -10.65
CA SER A 91 8.56 -1.67 -9.39
C SER A 91 9.66 -0.63 -9.15
N LEU A 92 9.63 -0.03 -7.96
CA LEU A 92 10.73 0.80 -7.50
C LEU A 92 12.00 -0.04 -7.23
N THR A 93 11.87 -1.37 -7.16
CA THR A 93 13.00 -2.29 -6.91
C THR A 93 13.94 -2.41 -8.09
N ASP A 94 13.42 -2.36 -9.31
CA ASP A 94 14.29 -2.25 -10.49
C ASP A 94 15.15 -0.97 -10.44
N TYR A 95 14.76 -0.03 -9.58
CA TYR A 95 15.51 1.21 -9.34
C TYR A 95 16.75 1.01 -8.48
N TYR A 96 16.69 0.11 -7.45
CA TYR A 96 17.77 -0.02 -6.46
C TYR A 96 18.69 -1.23 -6.67
N HIS A 97 18.20 -2.32 -7.29
CA HIS A 97 19.00 -3.54 -7.52
C HIS A 97 18.95 -4.02 -8.97
N PRO A 98 19.98 -3.72 -9.77
CA PRO A 98 20.14 -4.37 -11.05
C PRO A 98 20.46 -5.85 -10.82
N ARG A 99 19.61 -6.76 -11.28
CA ARG A 99 20.00 -8.16 -11.45
C ARG A 99 21.28 -8.18 -12.28
N GLU A 100 22.33 -8.77 -11.75
CA GLU A 100 23.59 -8.88 -12.45
C GLU A 100 23.40 -9.66 -13.76
N GLY A 101 23.75 -9.05 -14.87
CA GLY A 101 23.88 -9.66 -16.18
C GLY A 101 23.09 -9.01 -17.29
N THR A 102 23.78 -8.41 -18.23
CA THR A 102 23.48 -8.21 -19.65
C THR A 102 22.91 -6.90 -20.20
N GLU A 103 22.49 -5.93 -19.43
CA GLU A 103 22.11 -4.63 -20.00
C GLU A 103 23.18 -3.54 -19.79
N LEU A 104 23.39 -2.68 -20.79
CA LEU A 104 24.28 -1.51 -20.69
C LEU A 104 23.81 -0.56 -19.57
N ILE A 105 24.73 -0.05 -18.78
CA ILE A 105 24.46 0.79 -17.60
C ILE A 105 23.60 2.03 -17.93
N GLU A 106 23.73 2.57 -19.13
CA GLU A 106 22.98 3.73 -19.59
C GLU A 106 21.51 3.42 -19.89
N ASP A 107 21.22 2.28 -20.52
CA ASP A 107 19.83 1.83 -20.75
C ASP A 107 19.10 1.57 -19.43
N ARG A 108 19.81 1.04 -18.44
CA ARG A 108 19.25 0.84 -17.09
C ARG A 108 18.92 2.17 -16.41
N LYS A 109 19.80 3.18 -16.52
CA LYS A 109 19.54 4.51 -15.96
C LYS A 109 18.34 5.18 -16.63
N ALA A 110 18.21 5.05 -17.94
CA ALA A 110 17.07 5.60 -18.69
C ALA A 110 15.76 4.90 -18.33
N LYS A 111 15.72 3.57 -18.28
CA LYS A 111 14.55 2.78 -17.87
C LYS A 111 14.16 3.08 -16.41
N ARG A 112 15.15 3.18 -15.51
CA ARG A 112 14.95 3.57 -14.11
C ARG A 112 14.32 4.96 -13.99
N LYS A 113 14.88 5.93 -14.68
CA LYS A 113 14.35 7.28 -14.70
C LYS A 113 12.92 7.30 -15.21
N ALA A 114 12.64 6.58 -16.31
CA ALA A 114 11.30 6.47 -16.89
C ALA A 114 10.31 5.78 -15.91
N ALA A 115 10.72 4.72 -15.21
CA ALA A 115 9.89 4.04 -14.24
C ALA A 115 9.56 4.93 -13.04
N VAL A 116 10.56 5.60 -12.46
CA VAL A 116 10.37 6.57 -11.37
C VAL A 116 9.53 7.76 -11.85
N ASP A 117 9.81 8.27 -13.03
CA ASP A 117 9.06 9.39 -13.61
C ASP A 117 7.60 8.98 -13.86
N ASN A 118 7.32 7.74 -14.30
CA ASN A 118 5.97 7.26 -14.53
C ASN A 118 5.21 7.06 -13.21
N THR A 119 5.77 6.33 -12.25
CA THR A 119 5.16 6.15 -10.91
C THR A 119 5.01 7.50 -10.22
N THR A 120 6.05 8.33 -10.26
CA THR A 120 6.03 9.67 -9.69
C THR A 120 5.07 10.59 -10.46
N THR A 121 4.92 10.43 -11.78
CA THR A 121 3.97 11.20 -12.60
C THR A 121 2.54 10.80 -12.29
N ILE A 122 2.25 9.50 -12.13
CA ILE A 122 0.94 9.02 -11.69
C ILE A 122 0.65 9.58 -10.29
N LEU A 123 1.59 9.47 -9.37
CA LEU A 123 1.45 9.93 -8.00
C LEU A 123 1.59 11.46 -7.84
N ARG A 124 2.34 12.13 -8.73
CA ARG A 124 2.49 13.60 -8.77
C ARG A 124 1.47 14.30 -9.65
N ASN A 125 0.72 13.57 -10.46
CA ASN A 125 -0.35 14.20 -11.22
C ASN A 125 -1.52 14.47 -10.26
N PRO A 126 -1.53 15.65 -9.61
CA PRO A 126 -2.49 15.94 -8.55
C PRO A 126 -3.92 15.94 -9.09
N SER A 127 -4.10 16.16 -10.39
CA SER A 127 -5.42 16.18 -11.01
C SER A 127 -6.07 14.80 -11.10
N LYS A 128 -5.27 13.72 -11.11
CA LYS A 128 -5.80 12.35 -11.17
C LYS A 128 -5.96 11.71 -9.79
N ILE A 129 -5.02 11.95 -8.87
CA ILE A 129 -5.04 11.34 -7.53
C ILE A 129 -5.67 12.26 -6.48
N ARG A 130 -5.60 13.58 -6.63
CA ARG A 130 -6.21 14.55 -5.70
C ARG A 130 -7.72 14.42 -5.54
N LYS A 131 -8.38 13.67 -6.41
CA LYS A 131 -9.81 13.37 -6.28
C LYS A 131 -10.07 12.03 -5.62
N SER A 132 -9.04 11.21 -5.36
CA SER A 132 -9.26 9.91 -4.75
C SER A 132 -9.39 10.06 -3.24
N ASP A 133 -10.53 9.68 -2.72
CA ASP A 133 -10.82 9.62 -1.29
C ASP A 133 -10.11 8.43 -0.64
N ARG A 134 -9.93 7.34 -1.41
CA ARG A 134 -9.25 6.12 -0.97
C ARG A 134 -8.18 5.68 -1.95
N ILE A 135 -6.99 5.41 -1.45
CA ILE A 135 -5.87 4.93 -2.24
C ILE A 135 -5.33 3.64 -1.63
N VAL A 136 -5.15 2.62 -2.45
CA VAL A 136 -4.33 1.45 -2.12
C VAL A 136 -3.03 1.56 -2.90
N LEU A 137 -1.93 1.52 -2.17
CA LEU A 137 -0.60 1.42 -2.72
C LEU A 137 -0.05 0.03 -2.40
N ARG A 138 -0.13 -0.85 -3.38
CA ARG A 138 0.43 -2.18 -3.30
C ARG A 138 1.65 -2.26 -4.19
N CYS A 139 2.76 -1.85 -3.64
CA CYS A 139 4.04 -2.02 -4.27
C CYS A 139 4.68 -3.31 -3.76
N VAL A 140 5.01 -4.21 -4.65
CA VAL A 140 5.88 -5.32 -4.32
C VAL A 140 7.28 -4.74 -4.24
N TYR A 141 7.64 -4.30 -3.06
CA TYR A 141 9.02 -3.94 -2.78
C TYR A 141 9.78 -5.25 -2.53
N ASN A 142 10.70 -5.61 -3.41
CA ASN A 142 11.79 -6.49 -2.99
C ASN A 142 12.57 -5.71 -1.94
N VAL A 143 12.43 -6.06 -0.70
CA VAL A 143 13.04 -5.36 0.42
C VAL A 143 14.26 -6.15 0.81
N ASP A 144 15.27 -6.17 -0.08
CA ASP A 144 16.48 -6.95 0.11
C ASP A 144 17.45 -6.31 1.12
N THR A 145 17.26 -5.03 1.44
CA THR A 145 18.12 -4.31 2.39
C THR A 145 17.34 -3.35 3.29
N GLU A 146 17.85 -3.13 4.51
CA GLU A 146 17.30 -2.16 5.46
C GLU A 146 17.25 -0.74 4.87
N GLU A 147 18.23 -0.38 4.04
CA GLU A 147 18.26 0.93 3.38
C GLU A 147 17.12 1.13 2.39
N GLN A 148 16.72 0.07 1.69
CA GLN A 148 15.56 0.11 0.79
C GLN A 148 14.27 0.30 1.57
N ILE A 149 14.07 -0.44 2.66
CA ILE A 149 12.91 -0.26 3.54
C ILE A 149 12.83 1.20 3.99
N LYS A 150 13.92 1.74 4.53
CA LYS A 150 13.99 3.13 5.00
C LYS A 150 13.70 4.13 3.88
N SER A 151 14.23 3.88 2.68
CA SER A 151 14.01 4.74 1.52
C SER A 151 12.55 4.74 1.08
N ASN A 152 11.92 3.56 1.05
CA ASN A 152 10.52 3.42 0.68
C ASN A 152 9.60 4.09 1.70
N LEU A 153 9.82 3.86 2.99
CA LEU A 153 9.07 4.50 4.07
C LEU A 153 9.22 6.03 4.04
N ARG A 154 10.43 6.52 3.80
CA ARG A 154 10.69 7.95 3.68
C ARG A 154 9.98 8.55 2.47
N TRP A 155 9.97 7.83 1.35
CA TRP A 155 9.25 8.25 0.16
C TRP A 155 7.73 8.31 0.41
N GLU A 156 7.14 7.30 1.06
CA GLU A 156 5.72 7.31 1.43
C GLU A 156 5.38 8.46 2.38
N TYR A 157 6.22 8.71 3.37
CA TYR A 157 6.07 9.84 4.28
C TYR A 157 6.06 11.17 3.51
N ASP A 158 7.05 11.37 2.66
CA ASP A 158 7.14 12.58 1.82
C ASP A 158 5.92 12.71 0.90
N PHE A 159 5.48 11.61 0.31
CA PHE A 159 4.30 11.57 -0.55
C PHE A 159 3.04 11.97 0.24
N ARG A 160 2.82 11.37 1.40
CA ARG A 160 1.70 11.70 2.28
C ARG A 160 1.73 13.17 2.70
N CYS A 161 2.85 13.63 3.23
CA CYS A 161 2.98 14.98 3.74
C CYS A 161 2.80 16.04 2.67
N LYS A 162 3.31 15.81 1.46
CA LYS A 162 3.27 16.78 0.37
C LYS A 162 1.97 16.77 -0.42
N ASN A 163 1.34 15.60 -0.56
CA ASN A 163 0.25 15.41 -1.50
C ASN A 163 -1.10 15.06 -0.84
N LEU A 164 -1.10 14.39 0.31
CA LEU A 164 -2.33 13.85 0.90
C LEU A 164 -2.76 14.52 2.22
N LYS A 165 -1.85 15.14 2.95
CA LYS A 165 -2.12 15.68 4.29
C LYS A 165 -3.32 16.64 4.40
N HIS A 166 -3.69 17.29 3.30
CA HIS A 166 -4.78 18.27 3.26
C HIS A 166 -5.98 17.83 2.40
N SER A 167 -5.94 16.60 1.87
CA SER A 167 -6.97 16.14 0.93
C SER A 167 -8.07 15.28 1.59
N GLY A 168 -7.90 14.87 2.84
CA GLY A 168 -8.79 13.90 3.48
C GLY A 168 -8.64 12.48 2.92
N THR A 169 -7.67 12.24 2.04
CA THR A 169 -7.45 10.95 1.40
C THR A 169 -6.96 9.91 2.40
N THR A 170 -7.59 8.75 2.41
CA THR A 170 -7.16 7.58 3.19
C THR A 170 -6.27 6.69 2.35
N LEU A 171 -5.12 6.29 2.89
CA LEU A 171 -4.11 5.49 2.20
C LEU A 171 -3.89 4.16 2.92
N VAL A 172 -3.87 3.07 2.18
CA VAL A 172 -3.41 1.75 2.65
C VAL A 172 -2.18 1.36 1.84
N SER A 173 -1.04 1.23 2.52
CA SER A 173 0.22 0.74 1.93
C SER A 173 0.49 -0.68 2.38
N SER A 174 0.87 -1.60 1.49
CA SER A 174 1.04 -3.02 1.85
C SER A 174 2.45 -3.53 1.58
N TYR A 175 2.97 -4.34 2.53
CA TYR A 175 4.31 -4.89 2.54
C TYR A 175 4.33 -6.37 2.93
N PRO A 176 5.14 -7.21 2.25
CA PRO A 176 5.40 -8.58 2.69
C PRO A 176 6.19 -8.59 3.99
N ILE A 177 5.66 -9.23 5.04
CA ILE A 177 6.27 -9.18 6.38
C ILE A 177 7.55 -10.00 6.47
N ASN A 178 7.62 -11.12 5.76
CA ASN A 178 8.78 -12.01 5.84
C ASN A 178 10.05 -11.34 5.30
N ASP A 179 9.95 -10.58 4.22
CA ASP A 179 11.06 -9.85 3.63
C ASP A 179 11.56 -8.76 4.57
N ILE A 180 10.63 -8.12 5.28
CA ILE A 180 10.95 -7.08 6.27
C ILE A 180 11.65 -7.67 7.49
N ILE A 181 11.12 -8.77 8.05
CA ILE A 181 11.70 -9.39 9.25
C ILE A 181 13.09 -9.96 8.95
N SER A 182 13.29 -10.63 7.81
CA SER A 182 14.59 -11.16 7.41
C SER A 182 15.64 -10.04 7.31
N THR A 183 15.27 -8.96 6.64
CA THR A 183 16.18 -7.83 6.42
C THR A 183 16.53 -7.09 7.72
N ILE A 184 15.60 -7.00 8.68
CA ILE A 184 15.83 -6.32 9.96
C ILE A 184 16.59 -7.23 10.94
N SER A 185 16.39 -8.55 10.90
CA SER A 185 17.05 -9.49 11.82
C SER A 185 18.55 -9.53 11.61
N ASP A 186 19.01 -9.26 10.39
CA ASP A 186 20.44 -9.23 10.06
C ASP A 186 21.15 -7.97 10.58
N SER A 187 20.41 -6.95 10.99
CA SER A 187 20.95 -5.71 11.52
C SER A 187 20.81 -5.65 13.04
N THR A 188 21.90 -5.96 13.77
CA THR A 188 21.94 -5.93 15.23
C THR A 188 21.50 -4.58 15.80
N GLY A 189 20.35 -4.54 16.49
CA GLY A 189 19.85 -3.38 17.23
C GLY A 189 18.87 -2.47 16.49
N SER A 190 18.53 -2.76 15.26
CA SER A 190 17.71 -1.89 14.39
C SER A 190 16.21 -2.00 14.61
N TYR A 191 15.72 -3.11 15.17
CA TYR A 191 14.30 -3.41 15.29
C TYR A 191 13.51 -2.32 16.04
N GLY A 192 14.05 -1.83 17.16
CA GLY A 192 13.38 -0.80 17.95
C GLY A 192 13.25 0.55 17.22
N LYS A 193 14.29 0.95 16.50
CA LYS A 193 14.25 2.17 15.69
C LYS A 193 13.27 2.08 14.53
N TRP A 194 13.21 0.92 13.91
CA TRP A 194 12.33 0.69 12.80
C TRP A 194 10.85 0.72 13.21
N MET A 195 10.52 0.04 14.32
CA MET A 195 9.17 0.11 14.90
C MET A 195 8.78 1.53 15.29
N SER A 196 9.71 2.31 15.90
CA SER A 196 9.44 3.72 16.20
C SER A 196 9.12 4.52 14.95
N THR A 197 9.86 4.31 13.86
CA THR A 197 9.61 4.98 12.59
C THR A 197 8.25 4.63 12.02
N LEU A 198 7.83 3.35 12.08
CA LEU A 198 6.49 2.94 11.65
C LEU A 198 5.40 3.63 12.47
N LEU A 199 5.54 3.66 13.78
CA LEU A 199 4.58 4.29 14.68
C LEU A 199 4.42 5.79 14.42
N GLU A 200 5.47 6.45 13.95
CA GLU A 200 5.44 7.88 13.59
C GLU A 200 4.79 8.14 12.22
N LEU A 201 4.84 7.15 11.31
CA LEU A 201 4.42 7.32 9.92
C LEU A 201 2.97 6.95 9.66
N TYR A 202 2.41 6.01 10.41
CA TYR A 202 1.11 5.43 10.16
C TYR A 202 0.12 5.68 11.31
N ASP A 203 -1.15 5.80 10.97
CA ASP A 203 -2.24 5.97 11.94
C ASP A 203 -2.80 4.61 12.39
N GLY A 204 -2.51 3.53 11.65
CA GLY A 204 -2.94 2.18 12.00
C GLY A 204 -2.12 1.10 11.31
N VAL A 205 -2.16 -0.08 11.87
CA VAL A 205 -1.42 -1.26 11.39
C VAL A 205 -2.35 -2.45 11.25
N ILE A 206 -2.17 -3.18 10.17
CA ILE A 206 -2.79 -4.48 9.93
C ILE A 206 -1.69 -5.53 9.80
N PHE A 207 -1.78 -6.59 10.56
CA PHE A 207 -0.97 -7.80 10.39
C PHE A 207 -1.85 -8.91 9.86
N ALA A 208 -1.72 -9.23 8.58
CA ALA A 208 -2.46 -10.26 7.87
C ALA A 208 -1.56 -11.48 7.66
N ARG A 209 -1.69 -12.51 8.54
CA ARG A 209 -0.84 -13.69 8.45
C ARG A 209 -1.31 -14.65 7.37
N LYS A 210 -2.39 -15.34 7.65
CA LYS A 210 -3.04 -16.30 6.76
C LYS A 210 -4.50 -15.92 6.61
N PHE A 211 -5.15 -16.47 5.62
CA PHE A 211 -6.55 -16.24 5.37
C PHE A 211 -7.39 -16.30 6.67
N TRP A 212 -8.09 -15.21 7.00
CA TRP A 212 -8.86 -15.01 8.24
C TRP A 212 -8.04 -14.95 9.54
N LYS A 213 -6.71 -14.97 9.47
CA LYS A 213 -5.85 -14.81 10.64
C LYS A 213 -5.06 -13.52 10.54
N GLY A 214 -5.26 -12.67 11.52
CA GLY A 214 -4.56 -11.39 11.58
C GLY A 214 -5.18 -10.48 12.62
N VAL A 215 -4.54 -9.37 12.87
CA VAL A 215 -4.98 -8.32 13.79
C VAL A 215 -4.79 -6.96 13.15
N ALA A 216 -5.63 -6.02 13.52
CA ALA A 216 -5.53 -4.64 13.11
C ALA A 216 -5.80 -3.71 14.30
N PHE A 217 -5.15 -2.57 14.33
CA PHE A 217 -5.34 -1.58 15.39
C PHE A 217 -4.92 -0.18 14.95
N ASN A 218 -5.49 0.82 15.58
CA ASN A 218 -5.07 2.20 15.41
C ASN A 218 -3.82 2.49 16.25
N LEU A 219 -2.93 3.27 15.70
CA LEU A 219 -1.77 3.85 16.38
C LEU A 219 -2.18 5.26 16.80
N ALA A 220 -2.82 5.38 17.95
CA ALA A 220 -3.29 6.66 18.45
C ALA A 220 -2.16 7.46 19.12
#